data_acef12a708c15f471f83370fbad870d5
#
_entry.id   acef12a708c15f471f83370fbad870d5
#
_cell.length_a   1.000
_cell.length_b   1.000
_cell.length_c   1.000
_cell.angle_alpha   90.00
_cell.angle_beta   90.00
_cell.angle_gamma   90.00
#
_symmetry.space_group_name_H-M   'P 1'
#
loop_
_entity.id
_entity.type
_entity.pdbx_description
1 polymer ?
#
loop_
_entity_poly.entity_id
_entity_poly.type
_entity_poly.pdbx_seq_one_letter_code
_entity_poly.pdbx_strand_id
1 'polypeptide(L)'
;ASSGIPAVLIERGGMGQWTVEEVHSTRRDVRSILCHLGVYTGQRDYRKYYPLDVEDVCYQHASCSGCWYPQKNVGNLIRKGEILGKVKDYEGTTKEVCTAEYDGVILYQTSSLQVVEDGPMICYGRIAKEGDDRKERITKYWGKRSDSFLEQRRAELKSPLAMRWLKEIAAQIPENRKLKILDVGCGSGFFTILLSHQGHNVTGTDLTPEMIHHAALLAEEEKTPCTFYIMDAENLDFPDETFDVVISRNLTWTLPDAEKAYKEWTRVLK
;
A
#
# COMPACT_ATOMS: atom_id res chain seq x y z
N ALA A 1 -13.28 5.86 0.83
CA ALA A 1 -13.14 7.28 1.21
C ALA A 1 -13.48 8.24 0.06
N SER A 2 -14.56 7.95 -0.71
CA SER A 2 -15.02 8.82 -1.81
C SER A 2 -15.53 10.20 -1.35
N SER A 3 -15.74 10.38 -0.04
CA SER A 3 -16.25 11.61 0.56
C SER A 3 -15.17 12.51 1.19
N GLY A 4 -13.88 12.22 0.98
CA GLY A 4 -12.79 12.97 1.62
C GLY A 4 -12.64 12.74 3.13
N ILE A 5 -13.39 11.81 3.70
CA ILE A 5 -13.29 11.45 5.12
C ILE A 5 -12.24 10.35 5.27
N PRO A 6 -11.24 10.53 6.14
CA PRO A 6 -10.30 9.46 6.45
C PRO A 6 -11.06 8.23 6.94
N ALA A 7 -10.81 7.08 6.32
CA ALA A 7 -11.45 5.83 6.68
C ALA A 7 -10.42 4.72 6.83
N VAL A 8 -10.57 3.91 7.87
CA VAL A 8 -9.75 2.73 8.14
C VAL A 8 -10.68 1.53 8.26
N LEU A 9 -10.38 0.47 7.53
CA LEU A 9 -11.03 -0.83 7.68
C LEU A 9 -10.22 -1.67 8.66
N ILE A 10 -10.88 -2.19 9.69
CA ILE A 10 -10.30 -3.15 10.63
C ILE A 10 -11.07 -4.45 10.48
N GLU A 11 -10.39 -5.50 10.04
CA GLU A 11 -10.95 -6.84 9.93
C GLU A 11 -10.36 -7.74 11.01
N ARG A 12 -11.22 -8.41 11.77
CA ARG A 12 -10.84 -9.36 12.82
C ARG A 12 -11.83 -10.49 12.89
N GLY A 13 -11.37 -11.63 13.42
CA GLY A 13 -12.17 -12.84 13.51
C GLY A 13 -12.28 -13.57 12.18
N GLY A 14 -13.07 -14.62 12.15
CA GLY A 14 -13.30 -15.45 10.97
C GLY A 14 -14.62 -16.20 11.05
N MET A 15 -15.16 -16.62 9.91
CA MET A 15 -16.38 -17.46 9.83
C MET A 15 -17.63 -16.86 10.49
N GLY A 16 -17.72 -15.53 10.59
CA GLY A 16 -18.81 -14.87 11.31
C GLY A 16 -18.78 -15.07 12.84
N GLN A 17 -17.68 -15.60 13.37
CA GLN A 17 -17.48 -15.78 14.82
C GLN A 17 -16.67 -14.61 15.39
N TRP A 18 -16.83 -14.39 16.69
CA TRP A 18 -16.09 -13.39 17.43
C TRP A 18 -15.74 -13.91 18.82
N THR A 19 -14.68 -13.37 19.40
CA THR A 19 -14.29 -13.65 20.78
C THR A 19 -14.25 -12.35 21.59
N VAL A 20 -14.34 -12.46 22.90
CA VAL A 20 -14.22 -11.31 23.82
C VAL A 20 -12.88 -10.60 23.62
N GLU A 21 -11.81 -11.37 23.36
CA GLU A 21 -10.48 -10.83 23.12
C GLU A 21 -10.40 -10.00 21.82
N GLU A 22 -11.04 -10.46 20.75
CA GLU A 22 -11.14 -9.72 19.48
C GLU A 22 -11.91 -8.42 19.62
N VAL A 23 -13.02 -8.44 20.39
CA VAL A 23 -13.78 -7.21 20.70
C VAL A 23 -12.93 -6.23 21.48
N HIS A 24 -12.19 -6.70 22.51
CA HIS A 24 -11.29 -5.85 23.29
C HIS A 24 -10.16 -5.26 22.42
N SER A 25 -9.60 -6.09 21.55
CA SER A 25 -8.55 -5.67 20.63
C SER A 25 -9.04 -4.61 19.64
N THR A 26 -10.21 -4.82 19.02
CA THR A 26 -10.83 -3.86 18.13
C THR A 26 -11.13 -2.53 18.83
N ARG A 27 -11.70 -2.58 20.05
CA ARG A 27 -11.93 -1.37 20.86
C ARG A 27 -10.66 -0.59 21.13
N ARG A 28 -9.56 -1.27 21.44
CA ARG A 28 -8.25 -0.66 21.69
C ARG A 28 -7.73 0.02 20.45
N ASP A 29 -7.79 -0.66 19.30
CA ASP A 29 -7.31 -0.11 18.03
C ASP A 29 -8.11 1.13 17.62
N VAL A 30 -9.45 1.08 17.72
CA VAL A 30 -10.32 2.23 17.46
C VAL A 30 -9.97 3.39 18.41
N ARG A 31 -9.77 3.13 19.70
CA ARG A 31 -9.35 4.17 20.65
C ARG A 31 -8.01 4.80 20.30
N SER A 32 -7.04 3.98 19.92
CA SER A 32 -5.70 4.47 19.51
C SER A 32 -5.80 5.36 18.28
N ILE A 33 -6.62 5.01 17.28
CA ILE A 33 -6.89 5.83 16.11
C ILE A 33 -7.56 7.15 16.51
N LEU A 34 -8.60 7.12 17.33
CA LEU A 34 -9.30 8.33 17.80
C LEU A 34 -8.39 9.24 18.62
N CYS A 35 -7.48 8.69 19.45
CA CYS A 35 -6.45 9.46 20.14
C CYS A 35 -5.47 10.11 19.15
N HIS A 36 -5.08 9.38 18.10
CA HIS A 36 -4.19 9.91 17.05
C HIS A 36 -4.82 11.08 16.31
N LEU A 37 -6.10 10.99 16.03
CA LEU A 37 -6.87 12.05 15.36
C LEU A 37 -7.26 13.20 16.28
N GLY A 38 -6.91 13.17 17.57
CA GLY A 38 -7.29 14.20 18.54
C GLY A 38 -8.79 14.21 18.91
N VAL A 39 -9.56 13.20 18.48
CA VAL A 39 -11.01 13.09 18.76
C VAL A 39 -11.27 12.54 20.17
N TYR A 40 -10.35 11.78 20.71
CA TYR A 40 -10.45 11.18 22.04
C TYR A 40 -9.21 11.53 22.88
N THR A 41 -9.45 12.00 24.11
CA THR A 41 -8.38 12.29 25.09
C THR A 41 -8.08 11.04 25.92
N GLY A 42 -6.93 10.43 25.73
CA GLY A 42 -6.51 9.23 26.46
C GLY A 42 -5.09 8.83 26.11
N GLN A 43 -4.58 7.81 26.78
CA GLN A 43 -3.29 7.24 26.41
C GLN A 43 -3.44 6.35 25.18
N ARG A 44 -2.50 6.51 24.24
CA ARG A 44 -2.33 5.56 23.13
C ARG A 44 -1.75 4.25 23.68
N ASP A 45 -2.35 3.14 23.33
CA ASP A 45 -1.80 1.83 23.66
C ASP A 45 -0.80 1.43 22.55
N TYR A 46 0.46 1.78 22.76
CA TYR A 46 1.56 1.36 21.89
C TYR A 46 2.00 -0.05 22.29
N ARG A 47 1.35 -1.07 21.80
CA ARG A 47 1.98 -2.39 21.83
C ARG A 47 3.12 -2.42 20.82
N LYS A 48 4.30 -2.86 21.27
CA LYS A 48 5.39 -3.24 20.37
C LYS A 48 5.01 -4.54 19.64
N TYR A 49 4.13 -4.45 18.66
CA TYR A 49 4.02 -5.49 17.66
C TYR A 49 5.06 -5.18 16.60
N TYR A 50 5.96 -6.11 16.39
CA TYR A 50 6.77 -6.12 15.19
C TYR A 50 5.95 -6.87 14.13
N PRO A 51 5.31 -6.18 13.17
CA PRO A 51 4.60 -6.85 12.10
C PRO A 51 5.60 -7.69 11.31
N LEU A 52 5.20 -8.91 10.96
CA LEU A 52 5.97 -9.69 10.00
C LEU A 52 5.80 -9.04 8.63
N ASP A 53 6.89 -8.64 8.02
CA ASP A 53 6.89 -8.21 6.62
C ASP A 53 6.73 -9.46 5.75
N VAL A 54 5.70 -9.44 4.91
CA VAL A 54 5.38 -10.54 4.01
C VAL A 54 5.64 -10.09 2.58
N GLU A 55 6.41 -10.87 1.87
CA GLU A 55 6.64 -10.75 0.44
C GLU A 55 6.17 -12.02 -0.28
N ASP A 56 5.98 -11.95 -1.59
CA ASP A 56 5.58 -13.10 -2.43
C ASP A 56 4.44 -13.92 -1.82
N VAL A 57 3.22 -13.51 -2.09
CA VAL A 57 2.02 -14.21 -1.60
C VAL A 57 1.63 -15.31 -2.58
N CYS A 58 1.51 -16.53 -2.09
CA CYS A 58 1.03 -17.69 -2.83
C CYS A 58 -0.43 -18.00 -2.47
N TYR A 59 -1.29 -18.03 -3.48
CA TYR A 59 -2.67 -18.52 -3.38
C TYR A 59 -2.73 -19.89 -4.00
N GLN A 60 -2.92 -20.94 -3.19
CA GLN A 60 -3.11 -22.29 -3.70
C GLN A 60 -4.59 -22.61 -3.84
N HIS A 61 -4.94 -23.11 -5.02
CA HIS A 61 -6.27 -23.52 -5.41
C HIS A 61 -6.32 -25.04 -5.52
N ALA A 62 -7.49 -25.63 -5.31
CA ALA A 62 -7.69 -27.06 -5.41
C ALA A 62 -7.56 -27.54 -6.87
N SER A 63 -6.79 -28.59 -7.13
CA SER A 63 -6.71 -29.22 -8.44
C SER A 63 -7.87 -30.16 -8.72
N CYS A 64 -8.70 -30.44 -7.71
CA CYS A 64 -9.87 -31.29 -7.81
C CYS A 64 -10.91 -30.94 -6.75
N SER A 65 -12.16 -31.27 -7.01
CA SER A 65 -13.24 -31.13 -6.01
C SER A 65 -13.15 -32.21 -4.93
N GLY A 66 -13.45 -31.83 -3.68
CA GLY A 66 -13.42 -32.75 -2.54
C GLY A 66 -13.59 -32.05 -1.18
N CYS A 67 -13.09 -32.69 -0.14
CA CYS A 67 -13.09 -32.18 1.22
C CYS A 67 -11.69 -31.72 1.61
N TRP A 68 -11.55 -30.45 2.02
CA TRP A 68 -10.29 -29.86 2.47
C TRP A 68 -10.02 -30.16 3.93
N TYR A 69 -8.89 -30.77 4.21
CA TYR A 69 -8.40 -31.07 5.57
C TYR A 69 -7.11 -30.30 5.83
N PRO A 70 -7.20 -29.08 6.40
CA PRO A 70 -6.02 -28.30 6.75
C PRO A 70 -5.23 -29.01 7.87
N GLN A 71 -3.90 -28.93 7.78
CA GLN A 71 -2.97 -29.42 8.81
C GLN A 71 -2.26 -28.27 9.54
N LYS A 72 -2.50 -27.06 9.11
CA LYS A 72 -1.94 -25.84 9.68
C LYS A 72 -3.03 -24.80 9.88
N ASN A 73 -2.79 -23.89 10.82
CA ASN A 73 -3.70 -22.79 11.10
C ASN A 73 -3.14 -21.47 10.56
N VAL A 74 -4.00 -20.49 10.36
CA VAL A 74 -3.61 -19.10 10.06
C VAL A 74 -2.67 -18.60 11.15
N GLY A 75 -1.59 -17.90 10.74
CA GLY A 75 -0.52 -17.44 11.61
C GLY A 75 0.59 -18.46 11.89
N ASN A 76 0.43 -19.75 11.51
CA ASN A 76 1.51 -20.71 11.65
C ASN A 76 2.65 -20.41 10.66
N LEU A 77 3.89 -20.48 11.17
CA LEU A 77 5.08 -20.52 10.34
C LEU A 77 5.18 -21.87 9.65
N ILE A 78 5.57 -21.86 8.40
CA ILE A 78 5.70 -23.03 7.54
C ILE A 78 7.06 -23.07 6.88
N ARG A 79 7.53 -24.28 6.56
CA ARG A 79 8.78 -24.51 5.83
C ARG A 79 8.48 -25.03 4.41
N LYS A 80 9.37 -24.74 3.48
CA LYS A 80 9.31 -25.31 2.13
C LYS A 80 9.17 -26.83 2.17
N GLY A 81 8.20 -27.37 1.41
CA GLY A 81 7.88 -28.81 1.35
C GLY A 81 7.00 -29.31 2.50
N GLU A 82 6.67 -28.46 3.48
CA GLU A 82 5.78 -28.84 4.57
C GLU A 82 4.35 -29.03 4.10
N ILE A 83 3.67 -30.07 4.58
CA ILE A 83 2.28 -30.34 4.20
C ILE A 83 1.37 -29.33 4.91
N LEU A 84 0.60 -28.57 4.11
CA LEU A 84 -0.35 -27.57 4.59
C LEU A 84 -1.75 -28.17 4.80
N GLY A 85 -2.10 -29.16 3.99
CA GLY A 85 -3.37 -29.85 4.07
C GLY A 85 -3.55 -30.88 2.96
N LYS A 86 -4.73 -31.49 2.91
CA LYS A 86 -5.08 -32.54 1.94
C LYS A 86 -6.50 -32.35 1.45
N VAL A 87 -6.73 -32.59 0.16
CA VAL A 87 -8.07 -32.78 -0.38
C VAL A 87 -8.35 -34.26 -0.45
N LYS A 88 -9.48 -34.67 0.13
CA LYS A 88 -9.95 -36.06 0.10
C LYS A 88 -11.32 -36.15 -0.57
N ASP A 89 -11.63 -37.33 -1.12
CA ASP A 89 -12.99 -37.63 -1.53
C ASP A 89 -13.90 -37.95 -0.34
N TYR A 90 -15.17 -38.22 -0.58
CA TYR A 90 -16.15 -38.54 0.45
C TYR A 90 -15.93 -39.92 1.10
N GLU A 91 -15.09 -40.77 0.50
CA GLU A 91 -14.68 -42.07 1.03
C GLU A 91 -13.42 -41.95 1.90
N GLY A 92 -12.81 -40.73 1.96
CA GLY A 92 -11.62 -40.45 2.77
C GLY A 92 -10.30 -40.68 2.02
N THR A 93 -10.34 -41.05 0.74
CA THR A 93 -9.14 -41.24 -0.08
C THR A 93 -8.51 -39.89 -0.41
N THR A 94 -7.20 -39.74 -0.20
CA THR A 94 -6.48 -38.51 -0.52
C THR A 94 -6.34 -38.37 -2.03
N LYS A 95 -6.85 -37.26 -2.58
CA LYS A 95 -6.77 -36.88 -4.00
C LYS A 95 -5.64 -35.91 -4.25
N GLU A 96 -5.39 -35.00 -3.31
CA GLU A 96 -4.37 -33.98 -3.43
C GLU A 96 -3.68 -33.75 -2.09
N VAL A 97 -2.37 -33.46 -2.14
CA VAL A 97 -1.57 -33.01 -0.98
C VAL A 97 -1.02 -31.63 -1.29
N CYS A 98 -1.47 -30.65 -0.52
CA CYS A 98 -1.01 -29.28 -0.63
C CYS A 98 0.25 -29.09 0.21
N THR A 99 1.35 -28.60 -0.41
CA THR A 99 2.64 -28.37 0.24
C THR A 99 3.11 -26.94 0.04
N ALA A 100 3.88 -26.42 0.99
CA ALA A 100 4.47 -25.10 0.89
C ALA A 100 5.59 -25.05 -0.15
N GLU A 101 5.58 -24.08 -1.05
CA GLU A 101 6.62 -23.87 -2.06
C GLU A 101 7.88 -23.21 -1.48
N TYR A 102 7.72 -22.49 -0.35
CA TYR A 102 8.79 -21.77 0.35
C TYR A 102 8.46 -21.59 1.84
N ASP A 103 9.46 -21.16 2.61
CA ASP A 103 9.29 -20.82 4.02
C ASP A 103 8.43 -19.55 4.17
N GLY A 104 7.48 -19.54 5.09
CA GLY A 104 6.58 -18.40 5.20
C GLY A 104 5.61 -18.47 6.38
N VAL A 105 4.53 -17.73 6.27
CA VAL A 105 3.43 -17.71 7.27
C VAL A 105 2.09 -17.85 6.57
N ILE A 106 1.18 -18.66 7.15
CA ILE A 106 -0.17 -18.80 6.63
C ILE A 106 -0.97 -17.54 6.93
N LEU A 107 -1.50 -16.91 5.88
CA LEU A 107 -2.26 -15.65 5.95
C LEU A 107 -3.76 -15.90 6.00
N TYR A 108 -4.22 -16.91 5.25
CA TYR A 108 -5.63 -17.21 5.08
C TYR A 108 -5.80 -18.69 4.67
N GLN A 109 -6.92 -19.27 5.05
CA GLN A 109 -7.38 -20.55 4.50
C GLN A 109 -8.90 -20.60 4.45
N THR A 110 -9.45 -21.38 3.48
CA THR A 110 -10.90 -21.58 3.43
C THR A 110 -11.40 -22.26 4.69
N SER A 111 -12.54 -21.77 5.19
CA SER A 111 -13.25 -22.36 6.31
C SER A 111 -14.24 -23.44 5.89
N SER A 112 -14.50 -23.55 4.58
CA SER A 112 -15.39 -24.58 4.03
C SER A 112 -14.68 -25.93 4.02
N LEU A 113 -15.37 -26.98 4.47
CA LEU A 113 -14.89 -28.33 4.29
C LEU A 113 -14.86 -28.70 2.80
N GLN A 114 -15.91 -28.30 2.06
CA GLN A 114 -15.98 -28.56 0.63
C GLN A 114 -15.11 -27.58 -0.15
N VAL A 115 -14.30 -28.08 -1.07
CA VAL A 115 -13.61 -27.31 -2.09
C VAL A 115 -14.00 -27.83 -3.47
N VAL A 116 -14.03 -26.92 -4.43
CA VAL A 116 -14.25 -27.24 -5.85
C VAL A 116 -12.95 -27.05 -6.61
N GLU A 117 -12.83 -27.70 -7.76
CA GLU A 117 -11.71 -27.48 -8.67
C GLU A 117 -11.55 -25.98 -8.97
N ASP A 118 -10.32 -25.47 -8.96
CA ASP A 118 -9.95 -24.05 -9.02
C ASP A 118 -10.43 -23.19 -7.83
N GLY A 119 -11.08 -23.79 -6.83
CA GLY A 119 -11.49 -23.07 -5.62
C GLY A 119 -10.31 -22.77 -4.70
N PRO A 120 -10.34 -21.63 -3.97
CA PRO A 120 -9.26 -21.24 -3.07
C PRO A 120 -9.18 -22.19 -1.87
N MET A 121 -7.99 -22.67 -1.54
CA MET A 121 -7.73 -23.50 -0.35
C MET A 121 -7.00 -22.75 0.74
N ILE A 122 -5.81 -22.24 0.43
CA ILE A 122 -4.90 -21.66 1.41
C ILE A 122 -4.05 -20.58 0.74
N CYS A 123 -3.75 -19.54 1.51
CA CYS A 123 -2.86 -18.46 1.12
C CYS A 123 -1.76 -18.32 2.17
N TYR A 124 -0.53 -18.24 1.74
CA TYR A 124 0.63 -17.99 2.60
C TYR A 124 1.60 -17.05 1.93
N GLY A 125 2.35 -16.33 2.74
CA GLY A 125 3.33 -15.37 2.26
C GLY A 125 4.72 -15.69 2.79
N ARG A 126 5.74 -15.39 1.99
CA ARG A 126 7.13 -15.46 2.39
C ARG A 126 7.42 -14.39 3.43
N ILE A 127 8.04 -14.75 4.55
CA ILE A 127 8.53 -13.76 5.50
C ILE A 127 9.80 -13.16 4.92
N ALA A 128 9.84 -11.83 4.82
CA ALA A 128 11.01 -11.09 4.40
C ALA A 128 12.18 -11.37 5.35
N LYS A 129 13.37 -11.59 4.80
CA LYS A 129 14.56 -11.79 5.60
C LYS A 129 14.98 -10.48 6.25
N GLU A 130 15.46 -10.55 7.50
CA GLU A 130 16.13 -9.42 8.16
C GLU A 130 17.29 -8.94 7.27
N GLY A 131 17.24 -7.65 6.86
CA GLY A 131 18.23 -7.06 5.95
C GLY A 131 17.80 -6.94 4.49
N ASP A 132 16.63 -7.44 4.09
CA ASP A 132 16.07 -7.13 2.77
C ASP A 132 15.68 -5.65 2.71
N ASP A 133 16.22 -4.94 1.72
CA ASP A 133 15.96 -3.52 1.57
C ASP A 133 14.49 -3.30 1.17
N ARG A 134 13.69 -2.85 2.13
CA ARG A 134 12.28 -2.51 1.95
C ARG A 134 12.05 -1.56 0.77
N LYS A 135 12.98 -0.64 0.55
CA LYS A 135 12.92 0.33 -0.55
C LYS A 135 13.16 -0.34 -1.91
N GLU A 136 14.07 -1.31 -1.97
CA GLU A 136 14.29 -2.10 -3.19
C GLU A 136 13.02 -2.87 -3.58
N ARG A 137 12.34 -3.50 -2.61
CA ARG A 137 11.06 -4.18 -2.86
C ARG A 137 9.96 -3.24 -3.33
N ILE A 138 9.84 -2.06 -2.72
CA ILE A 138 8.90 -1.02 -3.12
C ILE A 138 9.18 -0.59 -4.56
N THR A 139 10.42 -0.27 -4.88
CA THR A 139 10.84 0.11 -6.23
C THR A 139 10.53 -0.97 -7.26
N LYS A 140 10.88 -2.23 -6.97
CA LYS A 140 10.59 -3.37 -7.84
C LYS A 140 9.08 -3.60 -8.05
N TYR A 141 8.28 -3.46 -6.99
CA TYR A 141 6.82 -3.58 -7.07
C TYR A 141 6.20 -2.50 -7.97
N TRP A 142 6.58 -1.25 -7.74
CA TRP A 142 6.04 -0.12 -8.49
C TRP A 142 6.60 -0.04 -9.91
N GLY A 143 7.87 -0.46 -10.13
CA GLY A 143 8.45 -0.59 -11.45
C GLY A 143 7.63 -1.53 -12.35
N LYS A 144 7.23 -2.70 -11.85
CA LYS A 144 6.37 -3.64 -12.59
C LYS A 144 4.98 -3.10 -12.92
N ARG A 145 4.49 -2.12 -12.19
CA ARG A 145 3.15 -1.53 -12.35
C ARG A 145 3.16 -0.19 -13.08
N SER A 146 4.34 0.34 -13.39
CA SER A 146 4.50 1.69 -13.91
C SER A 146 3.74 1.94 -15.21
N ASP A 147 3.71 0.98 -16.16
CA ASP A 147 2.95 1.09 -17.41
C ASP A 147 1.45 1.28 -17.16
N SER A 148 0.88 0.43 -16.29
CA SER A 148 -0.55 0.52 -15.96
C SER A 148 -0.90 1.82 -15.24
N PHE A 149 0.04 2.33 -14.42
CA PHE A 149 -0.11 3.62 -13.76
C PHE A 149 -0.03 4.79 -14.73
N LEU A 150 0.85 4.75 -15.72
CA LEU A 150 0.92 5.75 -16.78
C LEU A 150 -0.42 5.89 -17.49
N GLU A 151 -1.01 4.77 -17.95
CA GLU A 151 -2.31 4.79 -18.62
C GLU A 151 -3.42 5.34 -17.73
N GLN A 152 -3.42 4.94 -16.46
CA GLN A 152 -4.37 5.44 -15.49
C GLN A 152 -4.24 6.95 -15.26
N ARG A 153 -3.02 7.48 -15.12
CA ARG A 153 -2.79 8.91 -14.90
C ARG A 153 -3.12 9.72 -16.16
N ARG A 154 -2.81 9.20 -17.34
CA ARG A 154 -3.20 9.81 -18.64
C ARG A 154 -4.72 9.96 -18.75
N ALA A 155 -5.47 8.94 -18.38
CA ALA A 155 -6.93 8.99 -18.35
C ALA A 155 -7.45 9.95 -17.28
N GLU A 156 -6.84 9.95 -16.09
CA GLU A 156 -7.25 10.78 -14.95
C GLU A 156 -7.07 12.28 -15.26
N LEU A 157 -5.98 12.69 -15.91
CA LEU A 157 -5.74 14.08 -16.32
C LEU A 157 -6.85 14.63 -17.23
N LYS A 158 -7.45 13.78 -18.07
CA LYS A 158 -8.52 14.11 -19.00
C LYS A 158 -9.93 13.97 -18.41
N SER A 159 -10.04 13.53 -17.16
CA SER A 159 -11.30 13.23 -16.49
C SER A 159 -11.78 14.41 -15.64
N PRO A 160 -13.09 14.47 -15.28
CA PRO A 160 -13.62 15.44 -14.31
C PRO A 160 -12.91 15.42 -12.96
N LEU A 161 -12.24 14.31 -12.62
CA LEU A 161 -11.50 14.15 -11.37
C LEU A 161 -10.32 15.13 -11.27
N ALA A 162 -9.66 15.46 -12.38
CA ALA A 162 -8.61 16.47 -12.40
C ALA A 162 -9.11 17.84 -11.89
N MET A 163 -10.26 18.29 -12.40
CA MET A 163 -10.87 19.55 -11.96
C MET A 163 -11.30 19.51 -10.49
N ARG A 164 -11.77 18.36 -10.01
CA ARG A 164 -12.09 18.19 -8.60
C ARG A 164 -10.86 18.33 -7.71
N TRP A 165 -9.74 17.70 -8.08
CA TRP A 165 -8.48 17.83 -7.37
C TRP A 165 -7.97 19.27 -7.36
N LEU A 166 -8.03 19.97 -8.51
CA LEU A 166 -7.65 21.37 -8.54
C LEU A 166 -8.46 22.24 -7.59
N LYS A 167 -9.78 22.03 -7.52
CA LYS A 167 -10.64 22.76 -6.58
C LYS A 167 -10.28 22.48 -5.12
N GLU A 168 -10.04 21.22 -4.78
CA GLU A 168 -9.66 20.82 -3.40
C GLU A 168 -8.30 21.41 -3.01
N ILE A 169 -7.32 21.37 -3.91
CA ILE A 169 -5.99 21.89 -3.64
C ILE A 169 -6.01 23.42 -3.57
N ALA A 170 -6.70 24.10 -4.51
CA ALA A 170 -6.82 25.55 -4.52
C ALA A 170 -7.46 26.12 -3.24
N ALA A 171 -8.33 25.36 -2.58
CA ALA A 171 -8.90 25.76 -1.31
C ALA A 171 -7.90 25.75 -0.14
N GLN A 172 -6.75 25.10 -0.28
CA GLN A 172 -5.74 24.95 0.76
C GLN A 172 -4.46 25.77 0.51
N ILE A 173 -4.25 26.29 -0.70
CA ILE A 173 -3.06 27.04 -1.05
C ILE A 173 -3.38 28.51 -1.27
N PRO A 174 -2.42 29.43 -1.01
CA PRO A 174 -2.64 30.85 -1.24
C PRO A 174 -3.00 31.17 -2.69
N GLU A 175 -4.07 31.92 -2.90
CA GLU A 175 -4.45 32.44 -4.20
C GLU A 175 -3.48 33.56 -4.65
N ASN A 176 -3.30 33.71 -5.98
CA ASN A 176 -2.67 34.85 -6.63
C ASN A 176 -1.15 34.92 -6.65
N ARG A 177 -0.42 33.84 -6.36
CA ARG A 177 1.02 33.83 -6.65
C ARG A 177 1.49 32.51 -7.24
N LYS A 178 2.54 32.57 -8.04
CA LYS A 178 3.25 31.36 -8.50
C LYS A 178 3.99 30.74 -7.32
N LEU A 179 3.68 29.48 -7.00
CA LEU A 179 4.26 28.73 -5.90
C LEU A 179 5.33 27.76 -6.41
N LYS A 180 6.33 27.49 -5.54
CA LYS A 180 7.22 26.34 -5.68
C LYS A 180 6.60 25.16 -4.93
N ILE A 181 6.21 24.10 -5.63
CA ILE A 181 5.51 22.96 -5.08
C ILE A 181 6.37 21.71 -5.24
N LEU A 182 6.48 20.90 -4.18
CA LEU A 182 7.08 19.58 -4.22
C LEU A 182 5.97 18.52 -4.15
N ASP A 183 5.93 17.64 -5.16
CA ASP A 183 5.06 16.46 -5.23
C ASP A 183 5.89 15.22 -4.87
N VAL A 184 5.76 14.74 -3.61
CA VAL A 184 6.53 13.61 -3.08
C VAL A 184 5.80 12.30 -3.35
N GLY A 185 6.49 11.35 -3.99
CA GLY A 185 5.88 10.12 -4.49
C GLY A 185 4.94 10.40 -5.66
N CYS A 186 5.41 11.20 -6.62
CA CYS A 186 4.58 11.71 -7.72
C CYS A 186 4.09 10.60 -8.68
N GLY A 187 4.67 9.39 -8.61
CA GLY A 187 4.39 8.32 -9.56
C GLY A 187 4.60 8.78 -10.99
N SER A 188 3.59 8.54 -11.85
CA SER A 188 3.62 9.03 -13.25
C SER A 188 3.20 10.51 -13.40
N GLY A 189 3.37 11.34 -12.36
CA GLY A 189 3.38 12.81 -12.47
C GLY A 189 2.01 13.50 -12.46
N PHE A 190 0.93 12.88 -12.01
CA PHE A 190 -0.42 13.45 -12.08
C PHE A 190 -0.53 14.84 -11.44
N PHE A 191 -0.18 15.00 -10.15
CA PHE A 191 -0.25 16.31 -9.50
C PHE A 191 0.82 17.27 -10.00
N THR A 192 2.01 16.77 -10.29
CA THR A 192 3.09 17.58 -10.86
C THR A 192 2.64 18.27 -12.14
N ILE A 193 2.05 17.54 -13.09
CA ILE A 193 1.55 18.06 -14.36
C ILE A 193 0.34 18.97 -14.13
N LEU A 194 -0.64 18.49 -13.35
CA LEU A 194 -1.89 19.20 -13.10
C LEU A 194 -1.67 20.60 -12.51
N LEU A 195 -0.77 20.74 -11.53
CA LEU A 195 -0.46 21.99 -10.86
C LEU A 195 0.47 22.88 -11.70
N SER A 196 1.34 22.27 -12.54
CA SER A 196 2.14 23.05 -13.51
C SER A 196 1.27 23.69 -14.59
N HIS A 197 0.17 23.06 -15.01
CA HIS A 197 -0.84 23.68 -15.88
C HIS A 197 -1.50 24.94 -15.28
N GLN A 198 -1.51 25.04 -13.94
CA GLN A 198 -2.00 26.24 -13.24
C GLN A 198 -0.93 27.33 -13.11
N GLY A 199 0.25 27.12 -13.69
CA GLY A 199 1.34 28.09 -13.70
C GLY A 199 2.27 28.02 -12.49
N HIS A 200 2.11 27.05 -11.60
CA HIS A 200 3.04 26.83 -10.50
C HIS A 200 4.37 26.22 -10.98
N ASN A 201 5.43 26.35 -10.17
CA ASN A 201 6.71 25.69 -10.41
C ASN A 201 6.74 24.39 -9.60
N VAL A 202 6.47 23.28 -10.26
CA VAL A 202 6.29 21.99 -9.58
C VAL A 202 7.45 21.06 -9.86
N THR A 203 7.97 20.46 -8.78
CA THR A 203 8.98 19.40 -8.81
C THR A 203 8.35 18.13 -8.32
N GLY A 204 8.42 17.05 -9.11
CA GLY A 204 7.99 15.72 -8.74
C GLY A 204 9.17 14.83 -8.33
N THR A 205 9.00 14.05 -7.24
CA THR A 205 9.99 13.05 -6.83
C THR A 205 9.31 11.69 -6.64
N ASP A 206 9.99 10.62 -7.04
CA ASP A 206 9.58 9.23 -6.77
C ASP A 206 10.82 8.36 -6.61
N LEU A 207 10.74 7.33 -5.80
CA LEU A 207 11.85 6.39 -5.59
C LEU A 207 12.06 5.47 -6.80
N THR A 208 11.03 5.27 -7.62
CA THR A 208 10.99 4.31 -8.72
C THR A 208 11.40 4.94 -10.03
N PRO A 209 12.54 4.55 -10.64
CA PRO A 209 13.02 5.13 -11.91
C PRO A 209 12.00 5.06 -13.04
N GLU A 210 11.29 3.95 -13.18
CA GLU A 210 10.27 3.75 -14.22
C GLU A 210 9.11 4.74 -14.07
N MET A 211 8.71 5.05 -12.83
CA MET A 211 7.68 6.06 -12.56
C MET A 211 8.14 7.44 -13.02
N ILE A 212 9.36 7.84 -12.69
CA ILE A 212 9.93 9.13 -13.11
C ILE A 212 10.07 9.21 -14.63
N HIS A 213 10.50 8.12 -15.29
CA HIS A 213 10.53 8.06 -16.74
C HIS A 213 9.15 8.31 -17.35
N HIS A 214 8.11 7.64 -16.84
CA HIS A 214 6.73 7.80 -17.30
C HIS A 214 6.14 9.18 -16.97
N ALA A 215 6.53 9.78 -15.84
CA ALA A 215 6.13 11.14 -15.51
C ALA A 215 6.69 12.16 -16.51
N ALA A 216 7.96 11.98 -16.90
CA ALA A 216 8.59 12.84 -17.90
C ALA A 216 7.93 12.69 -19.29
N LEU A 217 7.64 11.45 -19.73
CA LEU A 217 6.91 11.18 -20.97
C LEU A 217 5.52 11.84 -20.97
N LEU A 218 4.77 11.68 -19.89
CA LEU A 218 3.43 12.25 -19.78
C LEU A 218 3.46 13.79 -19.76
N ALA A 219 4.45 14.40 -19.10
CA ALA A 219 4.64 15.85 -19.10
C ALA A 219 4.98 16.38 -20.50
N GLU A 220 5.76 15.63 -21.28
CA GLU A 220 6.06 15.97 -22.69
C GLU A 220 4.79 15.87 -23.57
N GLU A 221 4.00 14.80 -23.42
CA GLU A 221 2.72 14.64 -24.10
C GLU A 221 1.76 15.81 -23.80
N GLU A 222 1.69 16.22 -22.54
CA GLU A 222 0.85 17.33 -22.08
C GLU A 222 1.49 18.71 -22.32
N LYS A 223 2.69 18.77 -22.92
CA LYS A 223 3.46 19.99 -23.23
C LYS A 223 3.66 20.89 -22.00
N THR A 224 3.90 20.27 -20.86
CA THR A 224 3.98 20.95 -19.57
C THR A 224 5.41 20.91 -19.05
N PRO A 225 6.05 22.07 -18.78
CA PRO A 225 7.40 22.08 -18.21
C PRO A 225 7.37 21.65 -16.75
N CYS A 226 7.80 20.42 -16.49
CA CYS A 226 7.93 19.85 -15.16
C CYS A 226 9.37 19.41 -14.90
N THR A 227 9.76 19.37 -13.63
CA THR A 227 11.03 18.81 -13.19
C THR A 227 10.78 17.57 -12.37
N PHE A 228 11.52 16.48 -12.65
CA PHE A 228 11.38 15.21 -11.97
C PHE A 228 12.73 14.69 -11.50
N TYR A 229 12.76 14.08 -10.32
CA TYR A 229 13.95 13.45 -9.74
C TYR A 229 13.62 12.07 -9.16
N ILE A 230 14.53 11.12 -9.37
CA ILE A 230 14.54 9.86 -8.62
C ILE A 230 15.05 10.19 -7.23
N MET A 231 14.20 10.08 -6.20
CA MET A 231 14.55 10.53 -4.86
C MET A 231 13.74 9.80 -3.80
N ASP A 232 14.38 9.53 -2.68
CA ASP A 232 13.77 8.91 -1.51
C ASP A 232 13.00 9.96 -0.71
N ALA A 233 11.71 9.70 -0.45
CA ALA A 233 10.84 10.55 0.34
C ALA A 233 11.31 10.75 1.79
N GLU A 234 12.14 9.84 2.31
CA GLU A 234 12.73 9.89 3.64
C GLU A 234 14.10 10.57 3.68
N ASN A 235 14.62 11.00 2.52
CA ASN A 235 15.91 11.66 2.40
C ASN A 235 15.92 12.55 1.14
N LEU A 236 15.37 13.75 1.28
CA LEU A 236 15.22 14.70 0.19
C LEU A 236 16.49 15.52 0.00
N ASP A 237 17.08 15.47 -1.19
CA ASP A 237 18.28 16.26 -1.55
C ASP A 237 17.89 17.67 -2.03
N PHE A 238 17.17 18.39 -1.17
CA PHE A 238 16.85 19.80 -1.36
C PHE A 238 17.28 20.59 -0.11
N PRO A 239 17.69 21.87 -0.29
CA PRO A 239 17.93 22.76 0.84
C PRO A 239 16.68 22.95 1.70
N ASP A 240 16.88 23.31 2.98
CA ASP A 240 15.80 23.69 3.88
C ASP A 240 14.98 24.84 3.27
N GLU A 241 13.69 24.90 3.62
CA GLU A 241 12.79 26.01 3.24
C GLU A 241 12.78 26.31 1.72
N THR A 242 12.89 25.26 0.88
CA THR A 242 12.94 25.43 -0.60
C THR A 242 11.55 25.62 -1.21
N PHE A 243 10.55 24.93 -0.68
CA PHE A 243 9.21 24.86 -1.26
C PHE A 243 8.17 25.63 -0.45
N ASP A 244 7.20 26.22 -1.14
CA ASP A 244 6.07 26.89 -0.53
C ASP A 244 4.97 25.90 -0.13
N VAL A 245 4.92 24.73 -0.80
CA VAL A 245 3.95 23.66 -0.58
C VAL A 245 4.62 22.32 -0.81
N VAL A 246 4.33 21.36 0.05
CA VAL A 246 4.62 19.93 -0.16
C VAL A 246 3.30 19.18 -0.27
N ILE A 247 3.14 18.42 -1.34
CA ILE A 247 1.95 17.60 -1.60
C ILE A 247 2.37 16.14 -1.80
N SER A 248 1.52 15.23 -1.39
CA SER A 248 1.71 13.80 -1.63
C SER A 248 0.36 13.09 -1.74
N ARG A 249 0.28 12.09 -2.61
CA ARG A 249 -0.91 11.29 -2.82
C ARG A 249 -0.59 9.81 -2.86
N ASN A 250 -1.26 9.02 -2.01
CA ASN A 250 -1.12 7.56 -1.98
C ASN A 250 0.30 7.04 -1.71
N LEU A 251 1.14 7.80 -0.99
CA LEU A 251 2.51 7.43 -0.67
C LEU A 251 2.67 6.90 0.76
N THR A 252 2.03 7.55 1.73
CA THR A 252 2.35 7.41 3.16
C THR A 252 2.23 6.00 3.71
N TRP A 253 1.36 5.18 3.14
CA TRP A 253 1.19 3.77 3.53
C TRP A 253 2.29 2.85 3.02
N THR A 254 3.12 3.32 2.08
CA THR A 254 4.26 2.56 1.54
C THR A 254 5.60 2.92 2.20
N LEU A 255 5.65 4.01 2.96
CA LEU A 255 6.89 4.49 3.57
C LEU A 255 7.40 3.52 4.63
N PRO A 256 8.67 3.09 4.58
CA PRO A 256 9.31 2.33 5.64
C PRO A 256 9.36 3.09 6.96
N ASP A 257 9.68 4.39 6.92
CA ASP A 257 9.73 5.30 8.06
C ASP A 257 8.99 6.62 7.77
N ALA A 258 7.69 6.62 8.06
CA ALA A 258 6.85 7.79 7.81
C ALA A 258 7.25 9.00 8.68
N GLU A 259 7.75 8.78 9.90
CA GLU A 259 8.19 9.88 10.79
C GLU A 259 9.40 10.59 10.19
N LYS A 260 10.37 9.85 9.68
CA LYS A 260 11.53 10.39 8.99
C LYS A 260 11.12 11.17 7.74
N ALA A 261 10.21 10.61 6.93
CA ALA A 261 9.71 11.28 5.75
C ALA A 261 9.03 12.61 6.09
N TYR A 262 8.15 12.65 7.09
CA TYR A 262 7.49 13.90 7.48
C TYR A 262 8.48 14.94 8.04
N LYS A 263 9.55 14.55 8.73
CA LYS A 263 10.62 15.45 9.15
C LYS A 263 11.31 16.09 7.94
N GLU A 264 11.64 15.30 6.93
CA GLU A 264 12.23 15.79 5.69
C GLU A 264 11.29 16.74 4.93
N TRP A 265 10.00 16.38 4.82
CA TRP A 265 9.02 17.25 4.16
C TRP A 265 8.86 18.58 4.89
N THR A 266 8.87 18.56 6.23
CA THR A 266 8.83 19.79 7.05
C THR A 266 10.12 20.60 6.88
N ARG A 267 11.29 19.97 6.80
CA ARG A 267 12.57 20.65 6.61
C ARG A 267 12.63 21.43 5.29
N VAL A 268 12.14 20.84 4.20
CA VAL A 268 12.16 21.49 2.87
C VAL A 268 11.01 22.50 2.66
N LEU A 269 10.00 22.50 3.53
CA LEU A 269 8.87 23.44 3.52
C LEU A 269 9.25 24.74 4.23
N LYS A 270 8.83 25.89 3.65
CA LYS A 270 9.03 27.25 4.23
C LYS A 270 8.11 27.51 5.42
#